data_259e6cdb559c82a6abc9e6937b129d7f
#
_entry.id   259e6cdb559c82a6abc9e6937b129d7f
#
_cell.length_a   1.000
_cell.length_b   1.000
_cell.length_c   1.000
_cell.angle_alpha   90.00
_cell.angle_beta   90.00
_cell.angle_gamma   90.00
#
_symmetry.space_group_name_H-M   'P 1'
#
loop_
_entity.id
_entity.type
_entity.pdbx_description
1 polymer ?
#
loop_
_entity_poly.entity_id
_entity_poly.type
_entity_poly.pdbx_seq_one_letter_code
_entity_poly.pdbx_strand_id
1 'polypeptide(L)'
;MGMRIATLKTSTTCVEVNEFSWTEPTGLIFRVNRPVLTLLVSASTNLIETGYVGEDSRELNRVGGVIFVPPDREILSRSASGKFHIVACSFDREYSESVVGPFADFSRSQLLNCLNMRSSLLPSILLRLMNEAIQPGFVSTAIGESLGQALLVECTHVILSKDARQPRGGRLTARHFRIIDEYLAGLSCEAPSITAIAKLCGMSERHLSKSFRAQTNQSIGRYLRGVQISKARTYLLETDLALKDVAYRLGFSTPANFSIAFRAATGQTPGHYRAGGGSSAKSRTN
;
A
#
# COMPACT_ATOMS: atom_id res chain seq x y z
N MET A 1 0.74 12.27 -11.71
CA MET A 1 0.08 13.46 -11.09
C MET A 1 -0.65 12.96 -9.84
N GLY A 2 -0.52 13.67 -8.73
CA GLY A 2 -1.18 13.31 -7.47
C GLY A 2 -2.42 14.20 -7.24
N MET A 3 -3.51 13.60 -6.75
CA MET A 3 -4.73 14.30 -6.40
C MET A 3 -5.05 14.01 -4.93
N ARG A 4 -5.29 15.06 -4.16
CA ARG A 4 -5.78 14.96 -2.79
C ARG A 4 -7.28 14.73 -2.80
N ILE A 5 -7.72 13.64 -2.15
CA ILE A 5 -9.12 13.24 -2.07
C ILE A 5 -9.79 13.86 -0.83
N ALA A 6 -9.11 13.79 0.32
CA ALA A 6 -9.64 14.24 1.59
C ALA A 6 -8.52 14.69 2.54
N THR A 7 -8.88 15.52 3.53
CA THR A 7 -7.98 15.98 4.59
C THR A 7 -8.72 16.10 5.91
N LEU A 8 -8.10 15.63 6.99
CA LEU A 8 -8.53 15.87 8.37
C LEU A 8 -7.35 16.47 9.14
N LYS A 9 -7.52 17.68 9.66
CA LYS A 9 -6.51 18.38 10.45
C LYS A 9 -6.91 18.46 11.91
N THR A 10 -5.94 18.23 12.78
CA THR A 10 -6.04 18.42 14.23
C THR A 10 -4.91 19.34 14.71
N SER A 11 -4.76 19.51 16.03
CA SER A 11 -3.69 20.34 16.58
C SER A 11 -2.29 19.75 16.32
N THR A 12 -2.13 18.44 16.41
CA THR A 12 -0.83 17.75 16.33
C THR A 12 -0.67 16.90 15.07
N THR A 13 -1.76 16.62 14.34
CA THR A 13 -1.73 15.72 13.17
C THR A 13 -2.48 16.28 11.97
N CYS A 14 -2.07 15.86 10.78
CA CYS A 14 -2.81 16.08 9.55
C CYS A 14 -2.87 14.79 8.74
N VAL A 15 -4.07 14.29 8.52
CA VAL A 15 -4.34 13.11 7.71
C VAL A 15 -4.74 13.53 6.31
N GLU A 16 -4.07 13.01 5.31
CA GLU A 16 -4.36 13.25 3.90
C GLU A 16 -4.60 11.92 3.19
N VAL A 17 -5.65 11.89 2.38
CA VAL A 17 -5.95 10.77 1.49
C VAL A 17 -5.62 11.21 0.07
N ASN A 18 -4.68 10.52 -0.56
CA ASN A 18 -4.16 10.92 -1.86
C ASN A 18 -4.28 9.77 -2.86
N GLU A 19 -4.62 10.12 -4.12
CA GLU A 19 -4.50 9.25 -5.28
C GLU A 19 -3.33 9.73 -6.14
N PHE A 20 -2.45 8.82 -6.52
CA PHE A 20 -1.38 9.06 -7.48
C PHE A 20 -1.58 8.18 -8.70
N SER A 21 -1.29 8.72 -9.88
CA SER A 21 -1.33 7.99 -11.14
C SER A 21 -0.09 8.29 -11.97
N TRP A 22 0.65 7.24 -12.35
CA TRP A 22 1.79 7.33 -13.25
C TRP A 22 1.58 6.42 -14.45
N THR A 23 1.80 6.96 -15.64
CA THR A 23 1.72 6.22 -16.92
C THR A 23 2.98 5.41 -17.17
N GLU A 24 4.11 5.81 -16.58
CA GLU A 24 5.41 5.18 -16.72
C GLU A 24 6.06 4.91 -15.36
N PRO A 25 7.01 3.97 -15.27
CA PRO A 25 7.79 3.78 -14.06
C PRO A 25 8.48 5.08 -13.66
N THR A 26 8.33 5.47 -12.40
CA THR A 26 8.79 6.77 -11.90
C THR A 26 9.69 6.58 -10.69
N GLY A 27 10.80 7.34 -10.66
CA GLY A 27 11.64 7.50 -9.49
C GLY A 27 11.55 8.92 -8.97
N LEU A 28 11.24 9.06 -7.69
CA LEU A 28 11.13 10.36 -7.01
C LEU A 28 12.12 10.42 -5.86
N ILE A 29 12.87 11.51 -5.77
CA ILE A 29 13.62 11.89 -4.58
C ILE A 29 12.84 12.99 -3.90
N PHE A 30 12.52 12.80 -2.64
CA PHE A 30 11.79 13.79 -1.86
C PHE A 30 12.29 13.86 -0.42
N ARG A 31 12.03 14.99 0.22
CA ARG A 31 12.30 15.26 1.62
C ARG A 31 11.05 15.85 2.23
N VAL A 32 10.77 15.47 3.46
CA VAL A 32 9.66 16.04 4.24
C VAL A 32 10.22 16.93 5.37
N ASN A 33 9.50 17.96 5.72
CA ASN A 33 9.85 18.86 6.82
C ASN A 33 9.18 18.46 8.15
N ARG A 34 8.21 17.55 8.09
CA ARG A 34 7.52 16.96 9.24
C ARG A 34 7.55 15.45 9.14
N PRO A 35 7.55 14.72 10.25
CA PRO A 35 7.47 13.26 10.20
C PRO A 35 6.12 12.83 9.61
N VAL A 36 6.15 11.83 8.71
CA VAL A 36 4.97 11.34 8.01
C VAL A 36 4.89 9.83 8.08
N LEU A 37 3.76 9.31 8.54
CA LEU A 37 3.42 7.89 8.45
C LEU A 37 2.50 7.68 7.25
N THR A 38 2.86 6.75 6.36
CA THR A 38 2.07 6.47 5.16
C THR A 38 1.64 5.01 5.10
N LEU A 39 0.39 4.78 4.65
CA LEU A 39 -0.14 3.47 4.33
C LEU A 39 -0.49 3.43 2.84
N LEU A 40 0.06 2.46 2.13
CA LEU A 40 -0.39 2.09 0.80
C LEU A 40 -1.70 1.28 0.92
N VAL A 41 -2.85 1.91 0.65
CA VAL A 41 -4.18 1.28 0.78
C VAL A 41 -4.46 0.35 -0.38
N SER A 42 -4.18 0.81 -1.60
CA SER A 42 -4.29 0.01 -2.81
C SER A 42 -3.32 0.50 -3.87
N ALA A 43 -2.86 -0.43 -4.70
CA ALA A 43 -2.03 -0.13 -5.85
C ALA A 43 -2.41 -1.05 -6.99
N SER A 44 -2.40 -0.55 -8.22
CA SER A 44 -2.58 -1.36 -9.43
C SER A 44 -1.31 -2.16 -9.77
N THR A 45 -0.17 -1.76 -9.21
CA THR A 45 1.10 -2.48 -9.29
C THR A 45 1.75 -2.51 -7.90
N ASN A 46 2.62 -3.49 -7.66
CA ASN A 46 3.17 -3.74 -6.33
C ASN A 46 4.66 -3.44 -6.20
N LEU A 47 5.22 -2.70 -7.14
CA LEU A 47 6.61 -2.31 -7.12
C LEU A 47 6.74 -0.86 -6.62
N ILE A 48 6.69 -0.70 -5.30
CA ILE A 48 7.23 0.50 -4.67
C ILE A 48 8.46 0.06 -3.87
N GLU A 49 9.60 0.59 -4.25
CA GLU A 49 10.87 0.41 -3.55
C GLU A 49 11.30 1.74 -2.99
N THR A 50 11.76 1.75 -1.75
CA THR A 50 12.14 2.98 -1.05
C THR A 50 13.43 2.77 -0.29
N GLY A 51 14.30 3.77 -0.30
CA GLY A 51 15.55 3.79 0.43
C GLY A 51 16.00 5.22 0.75
N TYR A 52 16.95 5.35 1.66
CA TYR A 52 17.57 6.64 1.95
C TYR A 52 18.66 6.96 0.93
N VAL A 53 18.75 8.23 0.51
CA VAL A 53 19.80 8.70 -0.40
C VAL A 53 21.10 8.86 0.40
N GLY A 54 22.22 8.33 -0.10
CA GLY A 54 23.55 8.50 0.50
C GLY A 54 23.99 7.41 1.47
N GLU A 55 23.11 6.58 1.99
CA GLU A 55 23.45 5.39 2.78
C GLU A 55 23.35 4.17 1.88
N ASP A 56 24.52 3.73 1.31
CA ASP A 56 24.59 2.59 0.40
C ASP A 56 23.36 2.48 -0.52
N SER A 57 23.30 3.36 -1.52
CA SER A 57 22.15 3.53 -2.45
C SER A 57 21.78 2.27 -3.26
N ARG A 58 22.36 1.13 -2.93
CA ARG A 58 22.07 -0.17 -3.50
C ARG A 58 20.97 -0.96 -2.76
N GLU A 59 20.59 -0.52 -1.55
CA GLU A 59 19.54 -1.19 -0.78
C GLU A 59 18.21 -0.44 -0.84
N LEU A 60 17.58 -0.41 -2.00
CA LEU A 60 16.16 -0.11 -2.06
C LEU A 60 15.40 -1.24 -1.37
N ASN A 61 14.70 -0.90 -0.30
CA ASN A 61 13.83 -1.83 0.38
C ASN A 61 12.44 -1.75 -0.26
N ARG A 62 11.87 -2.91 -0.55
CA ARG A 62 10.47 -2.95 -0.95
C ARG A 62 9.61 -2.45 0.19
N VAL A 63 8.77 -1.46 -0.09
CA VAL A 63 7.90 -0.84 0.90
C VAL A 63 6.97 -1.90 1.48
N GLY A 64 7.03 -2.08 2.79
CA GLY A 64 5.94 -2.70 3.54
C GLY A 64 4.67 -1.85 3.38
N GLY A 65 3.51 -2.37 3.78
CA GLY A 65 2.25 -1.61 3.68
C GLY A 65 2.31 -0.24 4.39
N VAL A 66 3.14 -0.09 5.42
CA VAL A 66 3.31 1.14 6.22
C VAL A 66 4.78 1.54 6.26
N ILE A 67 5.06 2.82 6.00
CA ILE A 67 6.38 3.44 6.18
C ILE A 67 6.26 4.70 7.02
N PHE A 68 7.29 4.96 7.83
CA PHE A 68 7.48 6.21 8.54
C PHE A 68 8.62 6.99 7.86
N VAL A 69 8.36 8.22 7.49
CA VAL A 69 9.35 9.11 6.88
C VAL A 69 9.77 10.13 7.91
N PRO A 70 10.98 10.02 8.49
CA PRO A 70 11.50 11.04 9.38
C PRO A 70 11.79 12.33 8.61
N PRO A 71 11.71 13.52 9.26
CA PRO A 71 12.00 14.79 8.60
C PRO A 71 13.47 14.88 8.19
N ASP A 72 13.75 15.77 7.25
CA ASP A 72 15.08 16.16 6.78
C ASP A 72 15.94 15.07 6.14
N ARG A 73 15.38 13.88 5.94
CA ARG A 73 16.04 12.79 5.21
C ARG A 73 15.57 12.74 3.75
N GLU A 74 16.52 12.59 2.85
CA GLU A 74 16.21 12.36 1.43
C GLU A 74 15.86 10.90 1.20
N ILE A 75 14.70 10.69 0.61
CA ILE A 75 14.18 9.36 0.30
C ILE A 75 14.05 9.23 -1.21
N LEU A 76 14.64 8.17 -1.75
CA LEU A 76 14.39 7.71 -3.10
C LEU A 76 13.26 6.69 -3.06
N SER A 77 12.17 6.97 -3.78
CA SER A 77 11.08 6.04 -4.00
C SER A 77 10.95 5.73 -5.49
N ARG A 78 10.94 4.45 -5.84
CA ARG A 78 10.69 3.97 -7.21
C ARG A 78 9.38 3.22 -7.25
N SER A 79 8.55 3.52 -8.23
CA SER A 79 7.30 2.79 -8.45
C SER A 79 7.14 2.42 -9.92
N ALA A 80 6.48 1.29 -10.19
CA ALA A 80 6.00 0.96 -11.52
C ALA A 80 4.86 1.91 -11.92
N SER A 81 4.49 1.91 -13.20
CA SER A 81 3.29 2.60 -13.66
C SER A 81 2.03 2.08 -12.96
N GLY A 82 1.03 2.92 -12.78
CA GLY A 82 -0.24 2.53 -12.18
C GLY A 82 -0.86 3.59 -11.28
N LYS A 83 -1.98 3.20 -10.64
CA LYS A 83 -2.69 4.03 -9.67
C LYS A 83 -2.42 3.55 -8.25
N PHE A 84 -2.26 4.50 -7.34
CA PHE A 84 -1.92 4.26 -5.94
C PHE A 84 -2.84 5.11 -5.06
N HIS A 85 -3.44 4.50 -4.04
CA HIS A 85 -4.13 5.22 -2.99
C HIS A 85 -3.31 5.14 -1.71
N ILE A 86 -2.99 6.29 -1.18
CA ILE A 86 -2.13 6.44 -0.01
C ILE A 86 -2.86 7.27 1.05
N VAL A 87 -2.83 6.78 2.28
CA VAL A 87 -3.14 7.59 3.45
C VAL A 87 -1.84 8.04 4.07
N ALA A 88 -1.69 9.34 4.25
CA ALA A 88 -0.55 9.95 4.91
C ALA A 88 -1.01 10.66 6.18
N CYS A 89 -0.39 10.37 7.30
CA CYS A 89 -0.57 11.08 8.56
C CYS A 89 0.73 11.80 8.90
N SER A 90 0.75 13.11 8.76
CA SER A 90 1.86 13.95 9.18
C SER A 90 1.65 14.44 10.60
N PHE A 91 2.73 14.55 11.35
CA PHE A 91 2.71 14.97 12.75
C PHE A 91 3.42 16.30 12.93
N ASP A 92 3.05 17.02 13.99
CA ASP A 92 3.82 18.16 14.42
C ASP A 92 5.23 17.70 14.83
N ARG A 93 6.25 18.45 14.41
CA ARG A 93 7.65 18.04 14.60
C ARG A 93 8.07 18.02 16.04
N GLU A 94 7.82 19.12 16.75
CA GLU A 94 8.24 19.29 18.15
C GLU A 94 7.54 18.27 19.04
N TYR A 95 6.23 18.10 18.85
CA TYR A 95 5.46 17.07 19.54
C TYR A 95 6.02 15.66 19.24
N SER A 96 6.34 15.38 17.99
CA SER A 96 6.88 14.06 17.62
C SER A 96 8.22 13.79 18.24
N GLU A 97 9.14 14.76 18.23
CA GLU A 97 10.47 14.61 18.85
C GLU A 97 10.38 14.43 20.36
N SER A 98 9.36 14.99 21.02
CA SER A 98 9.12 14.77 22.45
C SER A 98 8.70 13.32 22.77
N VAL A 99 8.09 12.61 21.81
CA VAL A 99 7.62 11.22 21.98
C VAL A 99 8.63 10.20 21.48
N VAL A 100 9.20 10.42 20.29
CA VAL A 100 10.07 9.45 19.59
C VAL A 100 11.54 9.68 19.90
N GLY A 101 11.91 10.88 20.31
CA GLY A 101 13.28 11.38 20.41
C GLY A 101 13.73 12.11 19.14
N PRO A 102 14.90 12.75 19.19
CA PRO A 102 15.42 13.54 18.07
C PRO A 102 15.65 12.69 16.83
N PHE A 103 15.05 13.05 15.70
CA PHE A 103 15.18 12.30 14.44
C PHE A 103 16.61 12.31 13.88
N ALA A 104 17.40 13.31 14.25
CA ALA A 104 18.81 13.40 13.86
C ALA A 104 19.63 12.22 14.39
N ASP A 105 19.26 11.71 15.59
CA ASP A 105 19.98 10.66 16.31
C ASP A 105 19.56 9.24 15.91
N PHE A 106 18.66 9.10 14.95
CA PHE A 106 18.21 7.78 14.50
C PHE A 106 19.36 6.96 13.95
N SER A 107 19.60 5.82 14.59
CA SER A 107 20.54 4.82 14.12
C SER A 107 20.08 4.19 12.80
N ARG A 108 21.02 3.59 12.05
CA ARG A 108 20.70 2.88 10.81
C ARG A 108 19.61 1.83 11.00
N SER A 109 19.59 1.11 12.11
CA SER A 109 18.56 0.10 12.39
C SER A 109 17.17 0.72 12.57
N GLN A 110 17.08 1.86 13.23
CA GLN A 110 15.84 2.62 13.38
C GLN A 110 15.34 3.16 12.03
N LEU A 111 16.24 3.71 11.21
CA LEU A 111 15.91 4.14 9.85
C LEU A 111 15.39 2.99 8.99
N LEU A 112 16.00 1.81 9.07
CA LEU A 112 15.50 0.62 8.36
C LEU A 112 14.14 0.15 8.88
N ASN A 113 13.88 0.25 10.20
CA ASN A 113 12.56 -0.02 10.77
C ASN A 113 11.51 0.94 10.21
N CYS A 114 11.86 2.22 10.01
CA CYS A 114 10.97 3.22 9.42
C CYS A 114 10.50 2.86 8.02
N LEU A 115 11.34 2.23 7.19
CA LEU A 115 10.98 1.82 5.82
C LEU A 115 10.05 0.60 5.77
N ASN A 116 9.83 -0.09 6.88
CA ASN A 116 8.96 -1.25 6.96
C ASN A 116 8.38 -1.42 8.37
N MET A 117 7.42 -0.57 8.69
CA MET A 117 6.74 -0.53 10.00
C MET A 117 5.90 -1.78 10.22
N ARG A 118 6.36 -2.70 11.05
CA ARG A 118 5.71 -3.98 11.32
C ARG A 118 4.83 -3.88 12.56
N SER A 119 3.60 -3.48 12.37
CA SER A 119 2.56 -3.49 13.38
C SER A 119 1.22 -3.84 12.75
N SER A 120 0.41 -4.61 13.45
CA SER A 120 -0.97 -4.89 13.05
C SER A 120 -1.92 -3.73 13.36
N LEU A 121 -1.52 -2.85 14.27
CA LEU A 121 -2.33 -1.70 14.72
C LEU A 121 -2.24 -0.53 13.76
N LEU A 122 -1.04 -0.21 13.25
CA LEU A 122 -0.83 0.95 12.37
C LEU A 122 -1.76 0.98 11.15
N PRO A 123 -1.91 -0.11 10.37
CA PRO A 123 -2.85 -0.10 9.24
C PRO A 123 -4.30 0.12 9.67
N SER A 124 -4.71 -0.48 10.79
CA SER A 124 -6.09 -0.40 11.29
C SER A 124 -6.45 1.03 11.71
N ILE A 125 -5.53 1.70 12.42
CA ILE A 125 -5.72 3.08 12.85
C ILE A 125 -5.71 4.03 11.65
N LEU A 126 -4.76 3.86 10.70
CA LEU A 126 -4.69 4.69 9.50
C LEU A 126 -5.93 4.55 8.61
N LEU A 127 -6.48 3.34 8.47
CA LEU A 127 -7.75 3.13 7.74
C LEU A 127 -8.93 3.78 8.45
N ARG A 128 -8.95 3.76 9.78
CA ARG A 128 -9.97 4.48 10.54
C ARG A 128 -9.87 5.99 10.33
N LEU A 129 -8.67 6.56 10.40
CA LEU A 129 -8.43 7.98 10.13
C LEU A 129 -8.76 8.37 8.69
N MET A 130 -8.49 7.49 7.73
CA MET A 130 -8.91 7.68 6.33
C MET A 130 -10.42 7.85 6.22
N ASN A 131 -11.19 7.00 6.89
CA ASN A 131 -12.65 7.07 6.86
C ASN A 131 -13.16 8.38 7.51
N GLU A 132 -12.56 8.80 8.62
CA GLU A 132 -12.88 10.08 9.26
C GLU A 132 -12.55 11.29 8.36
N ALA A 133 -11.47 11.19 7.57
CA ALA A 133 -11.11 12.25 6.63
C ALA A 133 -12.05 12.31 5.43
N ILE A 134 -12.51 11.16 4.91
CA ILE A 134 -13.42 11.07 3.75
C ILE A 134 -14.86 11.45 4.13
N GLN A 135 -15.29 11.06 5.33
CA GLN A 135 -16.66 11.30 5.82
C GLN A 135 -16.58 11.91 7.23
N PRO A 136 -16.20 13.20 7.33
CA PRO A 136 -16.04 13.84 8.62
C PRO A 136 -17.39 14.01 9.33
N GLY A 137 -17.44 13.60 10.61
CA GLY A 137 -18.55 13.80 11.51
C GLY A 137 -18.23 14.82 12.61
N PHE A 138 -19.16 15.06 13.50
CA PHE A 138 -19.02 16.04 14.59
C PHE A 138 -17.80 15.78 15.50
N VAL A 139 -17.45 14.52 15.73
CA VAL A 139 -16.32 14.12 16.62
C VAL A 139 -15.05 13.77 15.87
N SER A 140 -14.99 13.92 14.55
CA SER A 140 -13.86 13.48 13.73
C SER A 140 -12.53 14.14 14.12
N THR A 141 -12.54 15.41 14.53
CA THR A 141 -11.32 16.09 15.01
C THR A 141 -10.81 15.46 16.30
N ALA A 142 -11.68 15.16 17.26
CA ALA A 142 -11.29 14.51 18.51
C ALA A 142 -10.80 13.07 18.27
N ILE A 143 -11.45 12.32 17.38
CA ILE A 143 -11.00 11.00 16.94
C ILE A 143 -9.63 11.12 16.27
N GLY A 144 -9.45 12.07 15.37
CA GLY A 144 -8.20 12.34 14.66
C GLY A 144 -7.05 12.64 15.62
N GLU A 145 -7.27 13.47 16.63
CA GLU A 145 -6.29 13.79 17.66
C GLU A 145 -5.88 12.56 18.46
N SER A 146 -6.86 11.83 19.03
CA SER A 146 -6.61 10.67 19.86
C SER A 146 -5.92 9.53 19.10
N LEU A 147 -6.37 9.24 17.89
CA LEU A 147 -5.77 8.20 17.04
C LEU A 147 -4.42 8.62 16.48
N GLY A 148 -4.20 9.91 16.20
CA GLY A 148 -2.91 10.45 15.80
C GLY A 148 -1.85 10.25 16.88
N GLN A 149 -2.19 10.54 18.14
CA GLN A 149 -1.33 10.27 19.29
C GLN A 149 -1.02 8.78 19.44
N ALA A 150 -2.03 7.92 19.35
CA ALA A 150 -1.86 6.47 19.41
C ALA A 150 -0.95 5.95 18.27
N LEU A 151 -1.07 6.49 17.06
CA LEU A 151 -0.16 6.18 15.94
C LEU A 151 1.28 6.51 16.26
N LEU A 152 1.54 7.69 16.81
CA LEU A 152 2.90 8.14 17.11
C LEU A 152 3.54 7.27 18.19
N VAL A 153 2.81 6.91 19.25
CA VAL A 153 3.26 5.98 20.29
C VAL A 153 3.58 4.60 19.70
N GLU A 154 2.72 4.06 18.85
CA GLU A 154 2.97 2.77 18.20
C GLU A 154 4.16 2.84 17.23
N CYS A 155 4.33 3.95 16.50
CA CYS A 155 5.53 4.19 15.69
C CYS A 155 6.80 4.15 16.54
N THR A 156 6.80 4.83 17.69
CA THR A 156 7.92 4.84 18.62
C THR A 156 8.27 3.43 19.07
N HIS A 157 7.28 2.64 19.46
CA HIS A 157 7.46 1.24 19.83
C HIS A 157 8.13 0.43 18.72
N VAL A 158 7.67 0.57 17.48
CA VAL A 158 8.24 -0.15 16.33
C VAL A 158 9.66 0.34 16.00
N ILE A 159 9.89 1.66 16.01
CA ILE A 159 11.18 2.25 15.66
C ILE A 159 12.26 1.87 16.68
N LEU A 160 11.93 1.90 17.96
CA LEU A 160 12.86 1.61 19.05
C LEU A 160 12.99 0.10 19.35
N SER A 161 12.14 -0.75 18.75
CA SER A 161 12.25 -2.18 18.96
C SER A 161 13.61 -2.70 18.51
N LYS A 162 14.33 -3.36 19.44
CA LYS A 162 15.59 -4.04 19.14
C LYS A 162 15.41 -5.29 18.25
N ASP A 163 14.18 -5.66 17.97
CA ASP A 163 13.80 -6.78 17.11
C ASP A 163 13.81 -6.43 15.61
N ALA A 164 14.73 -5.56 15.18
CA ALA A 164 15.22 -5.54 13.80
C ALA A 164 15.93 -6.87 13.44
N ARG A 165 15.57 -7.96 14.13
CA ARG A 165 15.96 -9.31 13.71
C ARG A 165 15.31 -9.56 12.36
N GLN A 166 16.11 -9.39 11.33
CA GLN A 166 15.86 -10.06 10.06
C GLN A 166 15.41 -11.49 10.41
N PRO A 167 14.21 -11.92 9.98
CA PRO A 167 13.83 -13.31 10.21
C PRO A 167 14.95 -14.16 9.66
N ARG A 168 15.61 -14.94 10.52
CA ARG A 168 16.53 -16.01 10.14
C ARG A 168 15.73 -17.10 9.43
N GLY A 169 15.40 -16.88 8.16
CA GLY A 169 14.62 -17.79 7.34
C GLY A 169 14.24 -17.06 6.08
N GLY A 170 14.96 -17.29 5.00
CA GLY A 170 14.65 -16.99 3.62
C GLY A 170 13.82 -15.74 3.33
N ARG A 171 14.43 -14.57 3.39
CA ARG A 171 13.79 -13.33 2.94
C ARG A 171 13.51 -13.43 1.45
N LEU A 172 12.29 -13.04 1.01
CA LEU A 172 12.05 -12.82 -0.41
C LEU A 172 12.95 -11.68 -0.90
N THR A 173 13.75 -11.96 -1.90
CA THR A 173 14.62 -10.98 -2.53
C THR A 173 13.86 -10.17 -3.58
N ALA A 174 14.40 -9.06 -4.04
CA ALA A 174 13.85 -8.31 -5.17
C ALA A 174 13.62 -9.20 -6.41
N ARG A 175 14.51 -10.21 -6.61
CA ARG A 175 14.33 -11.22 -7.67
C ARG A 175 13.05 -12.04 -7.48
N HIS A 176 12.76 -12.50 -6.27
CA HIS A 176 11.54 -13.28 -6.00
C HIS A 176 10.28 -12.46 -6.26
N PHE A 177 10.28 -11.20 -5.87
CA PHE A 177 9.15 -10.32 -6.14
C PHE A 177 8.99 -10.04 -7.63
N ARG A 178 10.08 -9.83 -8.37
CA ARG A 178 10.03 -9.69 -9.82
C ARG A 178 9.43 -10.95 -10.48
N ILE A 179 9.83 -12.15 -10.04
CA ILE A 179 9.24 -13.41 -10.51
C ILE A 179 7.73 -13.45 -10.25
N ILE A 180 7.28 -13.02 -9.06
CA ILE A 180 5.85 -12.94 -8.73
C ILE A 180 5.12 -11.99 -9.69
N ASP A 181 5.69 -10.81 -9.94
CA ASP A 181 5.07 -9.80 -10.80
C ASP A 181 5.06 -10.23 -12.27
N GLU A 182 6.15 -10.82 -12.77
CA GLU A 182 6.24 -11.39 -14.14
C GLU A 182 5.22 -12.54 -14.31
N TYR A 183 5.11 -13.42 -13.34
CA TYR A 183 4.09 -14.48 -13.33
C TYR A 183 2.67 -13.90 -13.42
N LEU A 184 2.36 -12.88 -12.60
CA LEU A 184 1.04 -12.25 -12.58
C LEU A 184 0.74 -11.45 -13.84
N ALA A 185 1.76 -10.85 -14.46
CA ALA A 185 1.63 -10.16 -15.74
C ALA A 185 1.35 -11.14 -16.89
N GLY A 186 1.99 -12.31 -16.87
CA GLY A 186 1.83 -13.35 -17.88
C GLY A 186 0.56 -14.19 -17.77
N LEU A 187 -0.20 -14.07 -16.66
CA LEU A 187 -1.44 -14.84 -16.50
C LEU A 187 -2.54 -14.37 -17.45
N SER A 188 -2.97 -15.30 -18.30
CA SER A 188 -4.11 -15.15 -19.19
C SER A 188 -5.14 -16.24 -18.85
N CYS A 189 -6.34 -15.83 -18.42
CA CYS A 189 -7.49 -16.70 -18.15
C CYS A 189 -7.29 -17.77 -17.04
N GLU A 190 -6.25 -17.67 -16.23
CA GLU A 190 -5.97 -18.60 -15.13
C GLU A 190 -6.01 -17.90 -13.77
N ALA A 191 -6.42 -18.64 -12.75
CA ALA A 191 -6.34 -18.17 -11.39
C ALA A 191 -4.87 -18.14 -10.92
N PRO A 192 -4.42 -17.07 -10.23
CA PRO A 192 -3.10 -17.05 -9.66
C PRO A 192 -2.88 -18.19 -8.66
N SER A 193 -1.82 -18.97 -8.84
CA SER A 193 -1.49 -20.14 -8.01
C SER A 193 -0.29 -19.87 -7.10
N ILE A 194 -0.50 -20.01 -5.79
CA ILE A 194 0.59 -19.91 -4.80
C ILE A 194 1.63 -21.00 -5.03
N THR A 195 1.18 -22.19 -5.39
CA THR A 195 2.04 -23.34 -5.71
C THR A 195 2.97 -23.04 -6.88
N ALA A 196 2.42 -22.48 -7.97
CA ALA A 196 3.21 -22.09 -9.14
C ALA A 196 4.25 -21.00 -8.80
N ILE A 197 3.84 -19.98 -8.06
CA ILE A 197 4.75 -18.93 -7.59
C ILE A 197 5.85 -19.49 -6.70
N ALA A 198 5.52 -20.36 -5.75
CA ALA A 198 6.50 -20.98 -4.87
C ALA A 198 7.54 -21.78 -5.66
N LYS A 199 7.10 -22.56 -6.65
CA LYS A 199 7.96 -23.32 -7.56
C LYS A 199 8.90 -22.42 -8.36
N LEU A 200 8.39 -21.32 -8.92
CA LEU A 200 9.18 -20.35 -9.67
C LEU A 200 10.21 -19.63 -8.78
N CYS A 201 9.86 -19.39 -7.52
CA CYS A 201 10.78 -18.81 -6.53
C CYS A 201 11.76 -19.82 -5.92
N GLY A 202 11.66 -21.12 -6.24
CA GLY A 202 12.53 -22.16 -5.69
C GLY A 202 12.32 -22.41 -4.20
N MET A 203 11.09 -22.25 -3.68
CA MET A 203 10.76 -22.40 -2.27
C MET A 203 9.45 -23.15 -2.04
N SER A 204 9.20 -23.60 -0.81
CA SER A 204 7.91 -24.19 -0.45
C SER A 204 6.83 -23.10 -0.30
N GLU A 205 5.56 -23.46 -0.50
CA GLU A 205 4.43 -22.57 -0.31
C GLU A 205 4.37 -21.98 1.11
N ARG A 206 4.68 -22.80 2.10
CA ARG A 206 4.73 -22.37 3.50
C ARG A 206 5.79 -21.29 3.70
N HIS A 207 6.98 -21.48 3.11
CA HIS A 207 8.06 -20.51 3.18
C HIS A 207 7.70 -19.22 2.45
N LEU A 208 7.19 -19.33 1.22
CA LEU A 208 6.70 -18.18 0.44
C LEU A 208 5.66 -17.37 1.23
N SER A 209 4.62 -18.04 1.73
CA SER A 209 3.52 -17.40 2.46
C SER A 209 4.01 -16.72 3.74
N LYS A 210 4.87 -17.38 4.52
CA LYS A 210 5.45 -16.81 5.75
C LYS A 210 6.33 -15.60 5.44
N SER A 211 7.23 -15.73 4.48
CA SER A 211 8.18 -14.67 4.10
C SER A 211 7.46 -13.49 3.45
N PHE A 212 6.47 -13.75 2.59
CA PHE A 212 5.65 -12.73 1.97
C PHE A 212 4.88 -11.93 3.03
N ARG A 213 4.19 -12.64 3.95
CA ARG A 213 3.45 -11.97 5.03
C ARG A 213 4.37 -11.17 5.97
N ALA A 214 5.55 -11.70 6.27
CA ALA A 214 6.53 -11.01 7.12
C ALA A 214 7.07 -9.72 6.47
N GLN A 215 7.14 -9.63 5.14
CA GLN A 215 7.68 -8.49 4.42
C GLN A 215 6.63 -7.50 3.92
N THR A 216 5.40 -7.97 3.64
CA THR A 216 4.33 -7.14 3.07
C THR A 216 3.19 -6.87 4.04
N ASN A 217 3.23 -7.46 5.23
CA ASN A 217 2.19 -7.40 6.27
C ASN A 217 0.81 -7.90 5.80
N GLN A 218 0.72 -8.59 4.67
CA GLN A 218 -0.49 -9.22 4.15
C GLN A 218 -0.22 -10.64 3.67
N SER A 219 -1.26 -11.48 3.64
CA SER A 219 -1.10 -12.81 3.06
C SER A 219 -0.94 -12.74 1.54
N ILE A 220 -0.15 -13.65 0.97
CA ILE A 220 0.02 -13.73 -0.49
C ILE A 220 -1.32 -13.95 -1.20
N GLY A 221 -2.24 -14.74 -0.62
CA GLY A 221 -3.57 -14.93 -1.19
C GLY A 221 -4.40 -13.64 -1.26
N ARG A 222 -4.34 -12.81 -0.22
CA ARG A 222 -4.99 -11.48 -0.25
C ARG A 222 -4.38 -10.58 -1.31
N TYR A 223 -3.07 -10.62 -1.44
CA TYR A 223 -2.33 -9.90 -2.47
C TYR A 223 -2.76 -10.29 -3.88
N LEU A 224 -2.77 -11.60 -4.19
CA LEU A 224 -3.19 -12.13 -5.49
C LEU A 224 -4.63 -11.74 -5.83
N ARG A 225 -5.52 -11.79 -4.83
CA ARG A 225 -6.91 -11.33 -4.96
C ARG A 225 -6.97 -9.83 -5.29
N GLY A 226 -6.16 -9.02 -4.63
CA GLY A 226 -6.07 -7.58 -4.91
C GLY A 226 -5.66 -7.30 -6.35
N VAL A 227 -4.69 -8.04 -6.89
CA VAL A 227 -4.26 -7.92 -8.29
C VAL A 227 -5.40 -8.32 -9.26
N GLN A 228 -6.12 -9.42 -8.98
CA GLN A 228 -7.27 -9.81 -9.78
C GLN A 228 -8.35 -8.72 -9.83
N ILE A 229 -8.68 -8.13 -8.67
CA ILE A 229 -9.68 -7.04 -8.57
C ILE A 229 -9.19 -5.77 -9.28
N SER A 230 -7.91 -5.45 -9.21
CA SER A 230 -7.34 -4.32 -9.96
C SER A 230 -7.49 -4.52 -11.46
N LYS A 231 -7.11 -5.69 -12.00
CA LYS A 231 -7.33 -6.04 -13.41
C LYS A 231 -8.83 -6.00 -13.78
N ALA A 232 -9.70 -6.43 -12.86
CA ALA A 232 -11.15 -6.36 -13.08
C ALA A 232 -11.64 -4.93 -13.29
N ARG A 233 -11.16 -3.98 -12.47
CA ARG A 233 -11.52 -2.55 -12.62
C ARG A 233 -11.14 -2.04 -14.01
N THR A 234 -9.94 -2.35 -14.48
CA THR A 234 -9.48 -1.98 -15.83
C THR A 234 -10.40 -2.55 -16.91
N TYR A 235 -10.68 -3.87 -16.88
CA TYR A 235 -11.60 -4.47 -17.84
C TYR A 235 -13.00 -3.87 -17.80
N LEU A 236 -13.53 -3.58 -16.62
CA LEU A 236 -14.87 -3.01 -16.47
C LEU A 236 -15.00 -1.59 -17.00
N LEU A 237 -13.91 -0.77 -16.91
CA LEU A 237 -13.91 0.63 -17.32
C LEU A 237 -13.45 0.84 -18.76
N GLU A 238 -12.55 -0.01 -19.26
CA GLU A 238 -11.86 0.20 -20.53
C GLU A 238 -12.33 -0.75 -21.64
N THR A 239 -13.22 -1.71 -21.31
CA THR A 239 -13.73 -2.68 -22.30
C THR A 239 -15.22 -2.95 -22.14
N ASP A 240 -15.88 -3.34 -23.25
CA ASP A 240 -17.28 -3.76 -23.28
C ASP A 240 -17.47 -5.27 -23.06
N LEU A 241 -16.44 -5.98 -22.56
CA LEU A 241 -16.50 -7.42 -22.31
C LEU A 241 -17.67 -7.76 -21.38
N ALA A 242 -18.41 -8.84 -21.69
CA ALA A 242 -19.45 -9.31 -20.80
C ALA A 242 -18.86 -9.67 -19.42
N LEU A 243 -19.64 -9.49 -18.33
CA LEU A 243 -19.15 -9.77 -16.97
C LEU A 243 -18.68 -11.21 -16.80
N LYS A 244 -19.29 -12.15 -17.51
CA LYS A 244 -18.86 -13.57 -17.54
C LYS A 244 -17.45 -13.71 -18.13
N ASP A 245 -17.14 -12.97 -19.20
CA ASP A 245 -15.87 -13.06 -19.89
C ASP A 245 -14.76 -12.40 -19.04
N VAL A 246 -15.08 -11.29 -18.36
CA VAL A 246 -14.19 -10.69 -17.39
C VAL A 246 -13.87 -11.68 -16.25
N ALA A 247 -14.89 -12.37 -15.71
CA ALA A 247 -14.71 -13.35 -14.65
C ALA A 247 -13.76 -14.49 -15.09
N TYR A 248 -13.97 -15.06 -16.24
CA TYR A 248 -13.13 -16.15 -16.77
C TYR A 248 -11.71 -15.69 -17.10
N ARG A 249 -11.55 -14.50 -17.69
CA ARG A 249 -10.22 -13.93 -17.99
C ARG A 249 -9.39 -13.66 -16.72
N LEU A 250 -10.07 -13.46 -15.61
CA LEU A 250 -9.41 -13.27 -14.30
C LEU A 250 -9.24 -14.58 -13.51
N GLY A 251 -9.60 -15.72 -14.11
CA GLY A 251 -9.45 -17.03 -13.49
C GLY A 251 -10.48 -17.34 -12.40
N PHE A 252 -11.64 -16.67 -12.40
CA PHE A 252 -12.73 -17.05 -11.51
C PHE A 252 -13.50 -18.25 -12.08
N SER A 253 -13.80 -19.22 -11.24
CA SER A 253 -14.54 -20.42 -11.63
C SER A 253 -15.97 -20.12 -12.08
N THR A 254 -16.59 -19.07 -11.54
CA THR A 254 -17.93 -18.62 -11.91
C THR A 254 -18.05 -17.10 -11.87
N PRO A 255 -18.96 -16.50 -12.68
CA PRO A 255 -19.26 -15.07 -12.59
C PRO A 255 -19.81 -14.64 -11.22
N ALA A 256 -20.49 -15.56 -10.51
CA ALA A 256 -20.99 -15.31 -9.16
C ALA A 256 -19.85 -15.13 -8.16
N ASN A 257 -18.84 -15.99 -8.19
CA ASN A 257 -17.66 -15.89 -7.35
C ASN A 257 -16.88 -14.60 -7.63
N PHE A 258 -16.77 -14.21 -8.90
CA PHE A 258 -16.22 -12.91 -9.29
C PHE A 258 -16.99 -11.75 -8.66
N SER A 259 -18.32 -11.74 -8.79
CA SER A 259 -19.19 -10.66 -8.30
C SER A 259 -19.10 -10.51 -6.78
N ILE A 260 -19.08 -11.64 -6.05
CA ILE A 260 -18.90 -11.65 -4.59
C ILE A 260 -17.54 -11.08 -4.20
N ALA A 261 -16.46 -11.56 -4.83
CA ALA A 261 -15.10 -11.10 -4.54
C ALA A 261 -14.90 -9.62 -4.88
N PHE A 262 -15.45 -9.17 -6.00
CA PHE A 262 -15.38 -7.79 -6.44
C PHE A 262 -16.14 -6.86 -5.48
N ARG A 263 -17.37 -7.22 -5.10
CA ARG A 263 -18.18 -6.45 -4.14
C ARG A 263 -17.52 -6.39 -2.76
N ALA A 264 -16.96 -7.49 -2.29
CA ALA A 264 -16.24 -7.52 -1.01
C ALA A 264 -15.01 -6.58 -1.00
N ALA A 265 -14.35 -6.40 -2.15
CA ALA A 265 -13.16 -5.57 -2.27
C ALA A 265 -13.45 -4.10 -2.61
N THR A 266 -14.59 -3.80 -3.26
CA THR A 266 -14.90 -2.47 -3.80
C THR A 266 -16.15 -1.82 -3.19
N GLY A 267 -16.94 -2.59 -2.44
CA GLY A 267 -18.24 -2.16 -1.92
C GLY A 267 -19.39 -2.22 -2.94
N GLN A 268 -19.10 -2.42 -4.24
CA GLN A 268 -20.07 -2.37 -5.33
C GLN A 268 -20.02 -3.62 -6.19
N THR A 269 -21.15 -3.95 -6.84
CA THR A 269 -21.17 -5.04 -7.83
C THR A 269 -20.41 -4.62 -9.10
N PRO A 270 -19.84 -5.58 -9.87
CA PRO A 270 -19.15 -5.26 -11.13
C PRO A 270 -20.01 -4.49 -12.14
N GLY A 271 -21.30 -4.82 -12.23
CA GLY A 271 -22.25 -4.13 -13.11
C GLY A 271 -22.47 -2.67 -12.69
N HIS A 272 -22.67 -2.42 -11.41
CA HIS A 272 -22.83 -1.06 -10.90
C HIS A 272 -21.54 -0.23 -11.05
N TYR A 273 -20.39 -0.85 -10.83
CA TYR A 273 -19.09 -0.21 -11.02
C TYR A 273 -18.85 0.22 -12.47
N ARG A 274 -19.23 -0.61 -13.44
CA ARG A 274 -19.18 -0.29 -14.88
C ARG A 274 -20.11 0.87 -15.23
N ALA A 275 -21.35 0.84 -14.74
CA ALA A 275 -22.35 1.89 -15.01
C ALA A 275 -21.93 3.26 -14.43
N GLY A 276 -21.34 3.27 -13.24
CA GLY A 276 -20.82 4.49 -12.60
C GLY A 276 -19.61 5.09 -13.35
N GLY A 277 -18.74 4.27 -13.93
CA GLY A 277 -17.60 4.71 -14.74
C GLY A 277 -18.03 5.26 -16.12
N GLY A 278 -19.10 4.73 -16.69
CA GLY A 278 -19.65 5.19 -17.99
C GLY A 278 -20.31 6.58 -17.94
N SER A 279 -20.79 7.00 -16.77
CA SER A 279 -21.37 8.34 -16.59
C SER A 279 -20.33 9.48 -16.63
N SER A 280 -19.08 9.18 -16.24
CA SER A 280 -17.99 10.20 -16.23
C SER A 280 -17.33 10.36 -17.61
N ALA A 281 -17.44 9.39 -18.50
CA ALA A 281 -16.83 9.44 -19.84
C ALA A 281 -17.73 10.12 -20.90
N LYS A 282 -19.06 10.08 -20.73
CA LYS A 282 -20.01 10.67 -21.67
C LYS A 282 -20.22 12.18 -21.54
N SER A 283 -19.74 12.83 -20.49
CA SER A 283 -19.84 14.27 -20.30
C SER A 283 -18.65 15.08 -20.86
N ARG A 284 -17.72 14.43 -21.58
CA ARG A 284 -16.55 15.09 -22.20
C ARG A 284 -16.56 15.18 -23.73
N THR A 285 -17.70 14.85 -24.35
CA THR A 285 -17.85 15.00 -25.80
C THR A 285 -19.22 15.65 -26.08
N ASN A 286 -19.30 16.94 -25.79
CA ASN A 286 -20.24 17.88 -26.42
C ASN A 286 -19.63 19.28 -26.36
#